data_fab87b953f48a6b52bcd1c223b57ea05
#
_entry.id   fab87b953f48a6b52bcd1c223b57ea05
#
_cell.length_a   1.000
_cell.length_b   1.000
_cell.length_c   1.000
_cell.angle_alpha   90.00
_cell.angle_beta   90.00
_cell.angle_gamma   90.00
#
_symmetry.space_group_name_H-M   'P 1'
#
loop_
_entity.id
_entity.type
_entity.pdbx_description
1 polymer ?
#
loop_
_entity_poly.entity_id
_entity_poly.type
_entity_poly.pdbx_seq_one_letter_code
_entity_poly.pdbx_strand_id
1 'polypeptide(L)'
;MILEGRIRHNPDMPVRKASELVEFESALLVDTEESFASRGARKLQPVLERILPDLSGQTAVDVGASTGGFTDVLLRGGAKRVYAVDVGRGLLHAKLRNDPRVVCLEGVNARTLDRSLIPEEVDLAVMDVSFISATKILPAIDTVLKRGGCALILVKPQFEADRQDVPPGGVVTDPAVREACVEKVRRFAESRLGWIFLETPPSAIKGPKGNQEYIAVFRKG
;
A
#
# COMPACT_ATOMS: atom_id res chain seq x y z
N MET A 1 -1.39 20.02 1.40
CA MET A 1 -2.56 20.41 2.22
C MET A 1 -3.82 20.64 1.40
N ILE A 2 -3.87 21.55 0.42
CA ILE A 2 -5.07 21.76 -0.42
C ILE A 2 -5.39 20.51 -1.25
N LEU A 3 -4.42 19.95 -1.96
CA LEU A 3 -4.58 18.72 -2.77
C LEU A 3 -4.97 17.48 -1.94
N GLU A 4 -4.76 17.53 -0.64
CA GLU A 4 -5.11 16.48 0.32
C GLU A 4 -6.50 16.71 0.97
N GLY A 5 -7.20 17.79 0.59
CA GLY A 5 -8.49 18.15 1.13
C GLY A 5 -8.46 18.62 2.60
N ARG A 6 -7.29 19.03 3.10
CA ARG A 6 -7.06 19.42 4.51
C ARG A 6 -7.44 20.88 4.80
N ILE A 7 -7.71 21.67 3.79
CA ILE A 7 -8.18 23.04 3.96
C ILE A 7 -9.63 23.11 3.54
N ARG A 8 -10.48 23.61 4.43
CA ARG A 8 -11.92 23.80 4.20
C ARG A 8 -12.30 25.25 4.51
N HIS A 9 -13.20 25.78 3.76
CA HIS A 9 -13.82 27.09 4.04
C HIS A 9 -15.28 26.87 4.45
N ASN A 10 -15.56 26.10 5.36
CA ASN A 10 -16.77 25.61 6.02
C ASN A 10 -16.56 24.14 6.39
N PRO A 11 -17.22 23.62 7.42
CA PRO A 11 -17.01 22.24 7.84
C PRO A 11 -17.11 21.22 6.71
N ASP A 12 -17.94 21.47 5.71
CA ASP A 12 -18.24 20.51 4.65
C ASP A 12 -17.71 20.88 3.26
N MET A 13 -17.01 22.02 3.09
CA MET A 13 -16.55 22.49 1.77
C MET A 13 -15.02 22.52 1.70
N PRO A 14 -14.37 21.47 1.15
CA PRO A 14 -12.93 21.47 0.98
C PRO A 14 -12.49 22.45 -0.12
N VAL A 15 -11.45 23.21 0.15
CA VAL A 15 -10.74 24.02 -0.85
C VAL A 15 -10.06 23.07 -1.84
N ARG A 16 -10.37 23.19 -3.13
CA ARG A 16 -9.88 22.28 -4.18
C ARG A 16 -8.65 22.81 -4.91
N LYS A 17 -8.49 24.13 -4.97
CA LYS A 17 -7.39 24.80 -5.67
C LYS A 17 -6.87 25.96 -4.83
N ALA A 18 -5.58 26.26 -4.93
CA ALA A 18 -4.97 27.41 -4.26
C ALA A 18 -5.51 28.77 -4.79
N SER A 19 -6.05 28.78 -6.01
CA SER A 19 -6.66 29.94 -6.66
C SER A 19 -8.18 30.04 -6.43
N GLU A 20 -8.75 29.20 -5.58
CA GLU A 20 -10.18 29.23 -5.27
C GLU A 20 -10.51 30.52 -4.48
N LEU A 21 -11.46 31.28 -4.98
CA LEU A 21 -11.94 32.48 -4.29
C LEU A 21 -12.91 32.07 -3.20
N VAL A 22 -12.63 32.46 -1.98
CA VAL A 22 -13.50 32.31 -0.82
C VAL A 22 -13.92 33.69 -0.33
N GLU A 23 -15.08 33.78 0.35
CA GLU A 23 -15.53 35.03 0.93
C GLU A 23 -14.51 35.55 1.96
N PHE A 24 -14.32 36.87 2.00
CA PHE A 24 -13.27 37.48 2.84
C PHE A 24 -13.38 37.12 4.33
N GLU A 25 -14.59 36.90 4.82
CA GLU A 25 -14.86 36.53 6.20
C GLU A 25 -14.90 34.99 6.44
N SER A 26 -14.66 34.18 5.42
CA SER A 26 -14.68 32.72 5.56
C SER A 26 -13.55 32.24 6.46
N ALA A 27 -13.89 31.54 7.53
CA ALA A 27 -12.93 30.84 8.35
C ALA A 27 -12.29 29.69 7.55
N LEU A 28 -10.99 29.72 7.34
CA LEU A 28 -10.25 28.60 6.79
C LEU A 28 -9.93 27.59 7.91
N LEU A 29 -10.62 26.48 7.87
CA LEU A 29 -10.34 25.35 8.77
C LEU A 29 -9.20 24.54 8.18
N VAL A 30 -8.12 24.39 8.93
CA VAL A 30 -6.99 23.54 8.59
C VAL A 30 -7.10 22.28 9.44
N ASP A 31 -7.26 21.14 8.77
CA ASP A 31 -7.17 19.85 9.45
C ASP A 31 -5.72 19.64 9.90
N THR A 32 -5.49 19.78 11.21
CA THR A 32 -4.17 19.68 11.85
C THR A 32 -3.84 18.28 12.32
N GLU A 33 -4.77 17.31 12.19
CA GLU A 33 -4.41 15.93 12.44
C GLU A 33 -3.23 15.55 11.55
N GLU A 34 -2.23 14.90 12.11
CA GLU A 34 -1.05 14.43 11.37
C GLU A 34 -1.50 13.47 10.26
N SER A 35 -1.72 14.01 9.07
CA SER A 35 -2.08 13.17 7.93
C SER A 35 -0.94 12.23 7.59
N PHE A 36 -1.30 11.05 7.13
CA PHE A 36 -0.34 10.13 6.54
C PHE A 36 0.36 10.77 5.33
N ALA A 37 1.55 10.28 5.00
CA ALA A 37 2.33 10.71 3.83
C ALA A 37 1.53 10.61 2.52
N SER A 38 0.52 9.74 2.46
CA SER A 38 -0.44 9.68 1.36
C SER A 38 -1.78 9.07 1.79
N ARG A 39 -2.82 9.29 0.97
CA ARG A 39 -4.12 8.63 1.16
C ARG A 39 -4.05 7.09 1.06
N GLY A 40 -2.98 6.55 0.45
CA GLY A 40 -2.72 5.09 0.36
C GLY A 40 -2.71 4.43 1.74
N ALA A 41 -2.26 5.13 2.76
CA ALA A 41 -2.29 4.67 4.16
C ALA A 41 -3.67 4.15 4.59
N ARG A 42 -4.75 4.81 4.17
CA ARG A 42 -6.13 4.43 4.49
C ARG A 42 -6.55 3.07 3.91
N LYS A 43 -5.81 2.52 2.96
CA LYS A 43 -6.03 1.17 2.46
C LYS A 43 -5.52 0.13 3.45
N LEU A 44 -4.28 0.32 3.93
CA LEU A 44 -3.57 -0.63 4.79
C LEU A 44 -4.01 -0.55 6.26
N GLN A 45 -4.11 0.67 6.79
CA GLN A 45 -4.28 0.93 8.22
C GLN A 45 -5.38 0.08 8.88
N PRO A 46 -6.65 0.03 8.39
CA PRO A 46 -7.71 -0.70 9.09
C PRO A 46 -7.46 -2.20 9.17
N VAL A 47 -6.80 -2.77 8.16
CA VAL A 47 -6.48 -4.20 8.12
C VAL A 47 -5.30 -4.51 9.02
N LEU A 48 -4.26 -3.67 8.98
CA LEU A 48 -3.06 -3.84 9.79
C LEU A 48 -3.37 -3.74 11.29
N GLU A 49 -4.10 -2.71 11.72
CA GLU A 49 -4.48 -2.51 13.12
C GLU A 49 -5.30 -3.67 13.70
N ARG A 50 -6.09 -4.33 12.85
CA ARG A 50 -6.88 -5.50 13.27
C ARG A 50 -6.06 -6.79 13.36
N ILE A 51 -5.08 -6.97 12.45
CA ILE A 51 -4.31 -8.23 12.35
C ILE A 51 -3.03 -8.18 13.16
N LEU A 52 -2.35 -7.03 13.14
CA LEU A 52 -1.07 -6.78 13.80
C LEU A 52 -1.09 -5.38 14.44
N PRO A 53 -1.80 -5.21 15.56
CA PRO A 53 -1.98 -3.90 16.20
C PRO A 53 -0.69 -3.31 16.77
N ASP A 54 0.34 -4.13 17.01
CA ASP A 54 1.64 -3.72 17.51
C ASP A 54 2.76 -4.32 16.65
N LEU A 55 3.57 -3.44 16.07
CA LEU A 55 4.73 -3.80 15.28
C LEU A 55 6.05 -3.55 16.02
N SER A 56 6.00 -3.34 17.33
CA SER A 56 7.20 -3.06 18.14
C SER A 56 8.25 -4.16 17.96
N GLY A 57 9.47 -3.74 17.63
CA GLY A 57 10.58 -4.66 17.37
C GLY A 57 10.58 -5.34 16.01
N GLN A 58 9.52 -5.22 15.22
CA GLN A 58 9.40 -5.86 13.91
C GLN A 58 10.12 -5.09 12.81
N THR A 59 10.68 -5.83 11.86
CA THR A 59 11.22 -5.31 10.60
C THR A 59 10.20 -5.57 9.48
N ALA A 60 9.95 -4.56 8.66
CA ALA A 60 8.99 -4.65 7.56
C ALA A 60 9.60 -4.25 6.21
N VAL A 61 9.01 -4.74 5.11
CA VAL A 61 9.25 -4.25 3.76
C VAL A 61 7.97 -3.68 3.17
N ASP A 62 8.04 -2.48 2.60
CA ASP A 62 6.99 -1.81 1.83
C ASP A 62 7.37 -1.83 0.36
N VAL A 63 6.70 -2.65 -0.43
CA VAL A 63 6.97 -2.85 -1.85
C VAL A 63 6.01 -2.01 -2.69
N GLY A 64 6.57 -1.05 -3.42
CA GLY A 64 5.82 0.00 -4.10
C GLY A 64 5.52 1.18 -3.16
N ALA A 65 6.54 1.58 -2.38
CA ALA A 65 6.37 2.57 -1.32
C ALA A 65 5.88 3.94 -1.80
N SER A 66 6.21 4.34 -3.04
CA SER A 66 5.80 5.63 -3.63
C SER A 66 6.09 6.79 -2.67
N THR A 67 5.08 7.59 -2.31
CA THR A 67 5.21 8.69 -1.34
C THR A 67 5.32 8.22 0.12
N GLY A 68 5.14 6.93 0.40
CA GLY A 68 5.35 6.32 1.72
C GLY A 68 4.09 6.15 2.56
N GLY A 69 2.93 6.04 1.93
CA GLY A 69 1.67 5.85 2.68
C GLY A 69 1.68 4.61 3.57
N PHE A 70 2.12 3.47 3.03
CA PHE A 70 2.21 2.23 3.80
C PHE A 70 3.38 2.29 4.79
N THR A 71 4.53 2.83 4.38
CA THR A 71 5.69 3.06 5.26
C THR A 71 5.29 3.86 6.52
N ASP A 72 4.51 4.95 6.37
CA ASP A 72 4.06 5.78 7.49
C ASP A 72 3.13 4.99 8.45
N VAL A 73 2.23 4.15 7.92
CA VAL A 73 1.39 3.27 8.75
C VAL A 73 2.25 2.29 9.56
N LEU A 74 3.26 1.67 8.93
CA LEU A 74 4.16 0.73 9.59
C LEU A 74 4.94 1.41 10.72
N LEU A 75 5.47 2.61 10.48
CA LEU A 75 6.22 3.37 11.48
C LEU A 75 5.36 3.80 12.66
N ARG A 76 4.11 4.21 12.41
CA ARG A 76 3.14 4.56 13.47
C ARG A 76 2.70 3.33 14.26
N GLY A 77 2.64 2.15 13.62
CA GLY A 77 2.43 0.86 14.28
C GLY A 77 3.61 0.40 15.14
N GLY A 78 4.73 1.14 15.17
CA GLY A 78 5.88 0.84 16.02
C GLY A 78 6.98 0.03 15.33
N ALA A 79 6.96 -0.15 14.01
CA ALA A 79 7.98 -0.91 13.30
C ALA A 79 9.40 -0.39 13.62
N LYS A 80 10.30 -1.31 13.97
CA LYS A 80 11.70 -1.05 14.27
C LYS A 80 12.46 -0.59 13.02
N ARG A 81 12.14 -1.16 11.88
CA ARG A 81 12.77 -0.87 10.58
C ARG A 81 11.80 -1.10 9.45
N VAL A 82 11.81 -0.22 8.45
CA VAL A 82 11.02 -0.36 7.24
C VAL A 82 11.91 -0.18 6.01
N TYR A 83 12.00 -1.19 5.17
CA TYR A 83 12.62 -1.12 3.85
C TYR A 83 11.57 -0.61 2.86
N ALA A 84 11.68 0.63 2.44
CA ALA A 84 10.77 1.27 1.48
C ALA A 84 11.33 1.09 0.06
N VAL A 85 10.75 0.15 -0.69
CA VAL A 85 11.21 -0.26 -2.03
C VAL A 85 10.32 0.33 -3.10
N ASP A 86 10.91 1.03 -4.07
CA ASP A 86 10.19 1.54 -5.25
C ASP A 86 11.09 1.57 -6.48
N VAL A 87 10.50 1.37 -7.67
CA VAL A 87 11.20 1.52 -8.95
C VAL A 87 11.43 2.99 -9.31
N GLY A 88 10.59 3.90 -8.83
CA GLY A 88 10.75 5.35 -8.96
C GLY A 88 11.89 5.89 -8.12
N ARG A 89 12.22 7.15 -8.32
CA ARG A 89 13.26 7.86 -7.57
C ARG A 89 12.73 9.21 -7.09
N GLY A 90 13.12 9.62 -5.87
CA GLY A 90 12.72 10.90 -5.29
C GLY A 90 11.23 10.96 -4.91
N LEU A 91 10.55 9.81 -4.78
CA LEU A 91 9.11 9.74 -4.49
C LEU A 91 8.81 9.80 -3.01
N LEU A 92 9.63 9.11 -2.20
CA LEU A 92 9.38 8.97 -0.77
C LEU A 92 9.39 10.34 -0.08
N HIS A 93 8.36 10.62 0.70
CA HIS A 93 8.21 11.89 1.41
C HIS A 93 9.43 12.18 2.32
N ALA A 94 9.90 13.44 2.33
CA ALA A 94 11.14 13.83 3.04
C ALA A 94 11.13 13.45 4.54
N LYS A 95 9.99 13.56 5.23
CA LYS A 95 9.83 13.13 6.64
C LYS A 95 10.20 11.66 6.82
N LEU A 96 9.74 10.79 5.91
CA LEU A 96 9.99 9.35 5.96
C LEU A 96 11.41 9.00 5.52
N ARG A 97 11.92 9.68 4.49
CA ARG A 97 13.29 9.50 4.03
C ARG A 97 14.33 9.82 5.11
N ASN A 98 14.01 10.77 5.97
CA ASN A 98 14.89 11.22 7.07
C ASN A 98 14.64 10.46 8.39
N ASP A 99 13.66 9.57 8.46
CA ASP A 99 13.43 8.75 9.66
C ASP A 99 14.52 7.66 9.75
N PRO A 100 15.28 7.57 10.84
CA PRO A 100 16.38 6.60 10.98
C PRO A 100 15.91 5.13 10.92
N ARG A 101 14.63 4.87 11.07
CA ARG A 101 14.04 3.53 10.94
C ARG A 101 13.77 3.14 9.49
N VAL A 102 13.85 4.08 8.53
CA VAL A 102 13.55 3.83 7.12
C VAL A 102 14.82 3.61 6.31
N VAL A 103 14.86 2.50 5.60
CA VAL A 103 15.86 2.23 4.56
C VAL A 103 15.22 2.47 3.20
N CYS A 104 15.57 3.59 2.56
CA CYS A 104 15.00 3.99 1.27
C CYS A 104 15.71 3.27 0.11
N LEU A 105 15.02 2.37 -0.57
CA LEU A 105 15.50 1.57 -1.71
C LEU A 105 14.77 1.98 -3.00
N GLU A 106 15.05 3.18 -3.48
CA GLU A 106 14.50 3.70 -4.74
C GLU A 106 15.31 3.28 -5.97
N GLY A 107 14.64 3.21 -7.14
CA GLY A 107 15.22 2.71 -8.38
C GLY A 107 15.41 1.20 -8.39
N VAL A 108 14.75 0.47 -7.51
CA VAL A 108 14.84 -0.98 -7.35
C VAL A 108 13.61 -1.65 -7.98
N ASN A 109 13.85 -2.59 -8.88
CA ASN A 109 12.77 -3.42 -9.42
C ASN A 109 12.37 -4.49 -8.38
N ALA A 110 11.16 -4.42 -7.87
CA ALA A 110 10.68 -5.34 -6.84
C ALA A 110 10.74 -6.83 -7.23
N ARG A 111 10.79 -7.16 -8.52
CA ARG A 111 10.97 -8.55 -8.97
C ARG A 111 12.36 -9.13 -8.68
N THR A 112 13.34 -8.27 -8.43
CA THR A 112 14.72 -8.67 -8.11
C THR A 112 15.08 -8.45 -6.66
N LEU A 113 14.07 -8.26 -5.81
CA LEU A 113 14.25 -8.12 -4.38
C LEU A 113 14.79 -9.43 -3.80
N ASP A 114 15.86 -9.34 -3.04
CA ASP A 114 16.50 -10.47 -2.39
C ASP A 114 17.31 -10.06 -1.15
N ARG A 115 18.04 -11.00 -0.57
CA ARG A 115 18.87 -10.81 0.63
C ARG A 115 20.11 -9.94 0.41
N SER A 116 20.48 -9.64 -0.83
CA SER A 116 21.57 -8.69 -1.12
C SER A 116 21.11 -7.24 -0.93
N LEU A 117 19.82 -6.98 -1.17
CA LEU A 117 19.19 -5.67 -0.99
C LEU A 117 18.60 -5.51 0.42
N ILE A 118 18.03 -6.57 0.99
CA ILE A 118 17.51 -6.63 2.37
C ILE A 118 18.26 -7.70 3.13
N PRO A 119 19.32 -7.35 3.88
CA PRO A 119 20.26 -8.33 4.45
C PRO A 119 19.71 -9.11 5.67
N GLU A 120 18.54 -8.76 6.16
CA GLU A 120 17.83 -9.44 7.25
C GLU A 120 16.48 -9.98 6.80
N GLU A 121 15.93 -10.98 7.51
CA GLU A 121 14.55 -11.41 7.29
C GLU A 121 13.59 -10.37 7.85
N VAL A 122 12.50 -10.15 7.11
CA VAL A 122 11.45 -9.23 7.55
C VAL A 122 10.28 -10.01 8.18
N ASP A 123 9.69 -9.44 9.23
CA ASP A 123 8.52 -9.99 9.91
C ASP A 123 7.24 -9.79 9.11
N LEU A 124 7.21 -8.68 8.38
CA LEU A 124 6.03 -8.21 7.66
C LEU A 124 6.40 -7.69 6.27
N ALA A 125 5.65 -8.10 5.27
CA ALA A 125 5.68 -7.52 3.93
C ALA A 125 4.34 -6.85 3.61
N VAL A 126 4.39 -5.61 3.14
CA VAL A 126 3.22 -4.94 2.56
C VAL A 126 3.51 -4.58 1.11
N MET A 127 2.50 -4.58 0.24
CA MET A 127 2.69 -4.30 -1.17
C MET A 127 1.54 -3.49 -1.76
N ASP A 128 1.87 -2.36 -2.41
CA ASP A 128 0.98 -1.53 -3.23
C ASP A 128 1.65 -1.19 -4.57
N VAL A 129 1.71 -2.12 -5.50
CA VAL A 129 2.31 -1.92 -6.83
C VAL A 129 1.27 -1.65 -7.91
N SER A 130 1.68 -1.02 -9.00
CA SER A 130 0.83 -0.72 -10.16
C SER A 130 1.45 -1.22 -11.46
N PHE A 131 0.59 -1.50 -12.45
CA PHE A 131 0.96 -1.93 -13.81
C PHE A 131 1.66 -3.30 -13.91
N ILE A 132 1.54 -4.11 -12.88
CA ILE A 132 2.11 -5.46 -12.81
C ILE A 132 1.22 -6.34 -11.93
N SER A 133 1.09 -7.61 -12.27
CA SER A 133 0.43 -8.60 -11.41
C SER A 133 1.26 -8.86 -10.15
N ALA A 134 0.58 -8.96 -9.02
CA ALA A 134 1.18 -9.34 -7.72
C ALA A 134 1.97 -10.66 -7.83
N THR A 135 1.48 -11.62 -8.60
CA THR A 135 2.14 -12.93 -8.79
C THR A 135 3.56 -12.84 -9.34
N LYS A 136 3.92 -11.73 -10.00
CA LYS A 136 5.28 -11.50 -10.53
C LYS A 136 6.27 -11.02 -9.47
N ILE A 137 5.77 -10.57 -8.31
CA ILE A 137 6.59 -9.96 -7.24
C ILE A 137 6.63 -10.85 -6.00
N LEU A 138 5.55 -11.59 -5.72
CA LEU A 138 5.48 -12.47 -4.55
C LEU A 138 6.70 -13.40 -4.38
N PRO A 139 7.28 -14.01 -5.44
CA PRO A 139 8.48 -14.84 -5.29
C PRO A 139 9.68 -14.06 -4.71
N ALA A 140 9.83 -12.78 -5.08
CA ALA A 140 10.89 -11.96 -4.55
C ALA A 140 10.65 -11.58 -3.08
N ILE A 141 9.40 -11.27 -2.71
CA ILE A 141 9.02 -11.04 -1.31
C ILE A 141 9.29 -12.29 -0.47
N ASP A 142 9.01 -13.48 -1.02
CA ASP A 142 9.25 -14.75 -0.32
C ASP A 142 10.72 -14.94 0.08
N THR A 143 11.67 -14.45 -0.70
CA THR A 143 13.10 -14.57 -0.38
C THR A 143 13.53 -13.81 0.87
N VAL A 144 12.81 -12.75 1.24
CA VAL A 144 13.13 -11.87 2.37
C VAL A 144 12.17 -12.01 3.54
N LEU A 145 10.93 -12.48 3.32
CA LEU A 145 9.96 -12.71 4.38
C LEU A 145 10.35 -13.95 5.20
N LYS A 146 10.37 -13.84 6.53
CA LYS A 146 10.68 -14.99 7.41
C LYS A 146 9.54 -16.00 7.42
N ARG A 147 9.85 -17.25 7.81
CA ARG A 147 8.82 -18.24 8.10
C ARG A 147 7.92 -17.78 9.25
N GLY A 148 6.61 -17.96 9.10
CA GLY A 148 5.61 -17.42 10.02
C GLY A 148 5.36 -15.92 9.88
N GLY A 149 6.15 -15.22 9.05
CA GLY A 149 5.94 -13.79 8.76
C GLY A 149 4.65 -13.53 8.01
N CYS A 150 4.13 -12.31 8.12
CA CYS A 150 2.86 -11.89 7.53
C CYS A 150 3.07 -11.11 6.24
N ALA A 151 2.18 -11.28 5.25
CA ALA A 151 2.18 -10.49 4.03
C ALA A 151 0.78 -9.92 3.76
N LEU A 152 0.69 -8.58 3.58
CA LEU A 152 -0.52 -7.85 3.23
C LEU A 152 -0.36 -7.28 1.82
N ILE A 153 -1.00 -7.90 0.86
CA ILE A 153 -0.80 -7.68 -0.57
C ILE A 153 -2.02 -6.98 -1.17
N LEU A 154 -1.87 -5.76 -1.64
CA LEU A 154 -2.96 -5.07 -2.32
C LEU A 154 -3.17 -5.67 -3.72
N VAL A 155 -4.29 -6.36 -3.88
CA VAL A 155 -4.74 -6.95 -5.15
C VAL A 155 -5.57 -5.91 -5.89
N LYS A 156 -5.13 -5.57 -7.09
CA LYS A 156 -5.77 -4.58 -7.96
C LYS A 156 -6.34 -5.28 -9.20
N PRO A 157 -7.66 -5.49 -9.28
CA PRO A 157 -8.26 -6.22 -10.39
C PRO A 157 -7.84 -5.75 -11.77
N GLN A 158 -7.66 -4.43 -11.96
CA GLN A 158 -7.22 -3.85 -13.22
C GLN A 158 -5.80 -4.25 -13.67
N PHE A 159 -4.99 -4.85 -12.79
CA PHE A 159 -3.64 -5.34 -13.11
C PHE A 159 -3.53 -6.86 -12.99
N GLU A 160 -4.59 -7.52 -12.53
CA GLU A 160 -4.67 -8.98 -12.39
C GLU A 160 -5.54 -9.64 -13.45
N ALA A 161 -6.60 -8.96 -13.90
CA ALA A 161 -7.53 -9.46 -14.91
C ALA A 161 -6.86 -9.59 -16.29
N ASP A 162 -7.41 -10.46 -17.11
CA ASP A 162 -7.03 -10.57 -18.50
C ASP A 162 -7.47 -9.31 -19.26
N ARG A 163 -6.73 -8.98 -20.33
CA ARG A 163 -6.95 -7.74 -21.08
C ARG A 163 -8.38 -7.56 -21.59
N GLN A 164 -9.04 -8.65 -21.97
CA GLN A 164 -10.43 -8.66 -22.44
C GLN A 164 -11.44 -8.31 -21.35
N ASP A 165 -11.10 -8.56 -20.07
CA ASP A 165 -11.98 -8.32 -18.91
C ASP A 165 -11.78 -6.93 -18.29
N VAL A 166 -10.84 -6.16 -18.84
CA VAL A 166 -10.61 -4.76 -18.43
C VAL A 166 -11.26 -3.83 -19.46
N PRO A 167 -12.40 -3.21 -19.13
CA PRO A 167 -13.11 -2.35 -20.08
C PRO A 167 -12.33 -1.07 -20.42
N PRO A 168 -12.69 -0.37 -21.51
CA PRO A 168 -12.20 0.97 -21.77
C PRO A 168 -12.37 1.86 -20.55
N GLY A 169 -11.31 2.59 -20.14
CA GLY A 169 -11.28 3.36 -18.89
C GLY A 169 -10.61 2.63 -17.73
N GLY A 170 -10.43 1.30 -17.81
CA GLY A 170 -9.64 0.53 -16.86
C GLY A 170 -10.30 0.27 -15.50
N VAL A 171 -11.65 0.33 -15.43
CA VAL A 171 -12.40 0.04 -14.20
C VAL A 171 -13.10 -1.31 -14.33
N VAL A 172 -12.64 -2.30 -13.57
CA VAL A 172 -13.25 -3.64 -13.50
C VAL A 172 -14.47 -3.57 -12.59
N THR A 173 -15.66 -3.62 -13.20
CA THR A 173 -16.94 -3.50 -12.49
C THR A 173 -17.59 -4.85 -12.18
N ASP A 174 -17.28 -5.90 -12.96
CA ASP A 174 -17.83 -7.24 -12.77
C ASP A 174 -17.30 -7.86 -11.46
N PRO A 175 -18.19 -8.22 -10.52
CA PRO A 175 -17.79 -8.87 -9.27
C PRO A 175 -17.09 -10.22 -9.49
N ALA A 176 -17.52 -11.01 -10.49
CA ALA A 176 -16.92 -12.32 -10.78
C ALA A 176 -15.47 -12.18 -11.26
N VAL A 177 -15.19 -11.17 -12.10
CA VAL A 177 -13.82 -10.86 -12.53
C VAL A 177 -12.95 -10.43 -11.35
N ARG A 178 -13.48 -9.60 -10.44
CA ARG A 178 -12.75 -9.18 -9.25
C ARG A 178 -12.39 -10.37 -8.35
N GLU A 179 -13.36 -11.26 -8.12
CA GLU A 179 -13.16 -12.47 -7.33
C GLU A 179 -12.13 -13.40 -7.97
N ALA A 180 -12.21 -13.60 -9.30
CA ALA A 180 -11.22 -14.37 -10.04
C ALA A 180 -9.79 -13.80 -9.92
N CYS A 181 -9.65 -12.46 -9.89
CA CYS A 181 -8.35 -11.81 -9.68
C CYS A 181 -7.77 -12.07 -8.28
N VAL A 182 -8.61 -12.02 -7.25
CA VAL A 182 -8.22 -12.34 -5.87
C VAL A 182 -7.82 -13.80 -5.78
N GLU A 183 -8.63 -14.69 -6.31
CA GLU A 183 -8.39 -16.14 -6.29
C GLU A 183 -7.11 -16.54 -7.05
N LYS A 184 -6.80 -15.87 -8.15
CA LYS A 184 -5.54 -16.05 -8.89
C LYS A 184 -4.32 -15.77 -8.00
N VAL A 185 -4.32 -14.64 -7.28
CA VAL A 185 -3.22 -14.26 -6.39
C VAL A 185 -3.12 -15.22 -5.21
N ARG A 186 -4.27 -15.57 -4.61
CA ARG A 186 -4.37 -16.55 -3.53
C ARG A 186 -3.77 -17.89 -3.94
N ARG A 187 -4.28 -18.51 -5.02
CA ARG A 187 -3.80 -19.80 -5.52
C ARG A 187 -2.31 -19.79 -5.84
N PHE A 188 -1.81 -18.69 -6.39
CA PHE A 188 -0.38 -18.56 -6.66
C PHE A 188 0.43 -18.61 -5.36
N ALA A 189 0.04 -17.84 -4.34
CA ALA A 189 0.73 -17.81 -3.06
C ALA A 189 0.71 -19.16 -2.36
N GLU A 190 -0.45 -19.84 -2.33
CA GLU A 190 -0.61 -21.14 -1.71
C GLU A 190 0.17 -22.24 -2.47
N SER A 191 -0.04 -22.35 -3.80
CA SER A 191 0.48 -23.48 -4.57
C SER A 191 1.95 -23.36 -4.97
N ARG A 192 2.48 -22.13 -5.09
CA ARG A 192 3.86 -21.88 -5.56
C ARG A 192 4.81 -21.51 -4.45
N LEU A 193 4.31 -20.88 -3.38
CA LEU A 193 5.15 -20.39 -2.29
C LEU A 193 4.87 -21.10 -0.96
N GLY A 194 3.80 -21.89 -0.88
CA GLY A 194 3.40 -22.58 0.36
C GLY A 194 2.88 -21.60 1.44
N TRP A 195 2.43 -20.42 1.03
CA TRP A 195 1.87 -19.47 1.97
C TRP A 195 0.47 -19.90 2.40
N ILE A 196 0.10 -19.55 3.62
CA ILE A 196 -1.22 -19.82 4.19
C ILE A 196 -2.07 -18.57 3.99
N PHE A 197 -3.17 -18.70 3.27
CA PHE A 197 -4.16 -17.64 3.11
C PHE A 197 -4.95 -17.45 4.40
N LEU A 198 -5.15 -16.21 4.83
CA LEU A 198 -5.93 -15.87 6.02
C LEU A 198 -7.26 -15.24 5.65
N GLU A 199 -7.24 -14.16 4.88
CA GLU A 199 -8.45 -13.41 4.47
C GLU A 199 -8.15 -12.42 3.33
N THR A 200 -9.21 -11.86 2.75
CA THR A 200 -9.10 -10.79 1.73
C THR A 200 -10.21 -9.76 1.89
N PRO A 201 -10.10 -8.84 2.85
CA PRO A 201 -11.06 -7.74 2.95
C PRO A 201 -10.95 -6.77 1.77
N PRO A 202 -12.08 -6.15 1.35
CA PRO A 202 -12.02 -5.02 0.43
C PRO A 202 -11.27 -3.85 1.06
N SER A 203 -10.50 -3.14 0.24
CA SER A 203 -9.86 -1.89 0.67
C SER A 203 -10.91 -0.85 1.07
N ALA A 204 -10.66 -0.13 2.16
CA ALA A 204 -11.56 0.89 2.68
C ALA A 204 -11.76 2.08 1.72
N ILE A 205 -10.81 2.29 0.81
CA ILE A 205 -10.91 3.30 -0.24
C ILE A 205 -10.66 2.66 -1.62
N LYS A 206 -11.34 3.19 -2.62
CA LYS A 206 -11.13 2.78 -4.01
C LYS A 206 -9.83 3.34 -4.58
N GLY A 207 -9.29 2.67 -5.59
CA GLY A 207 -8.18 3.17 -6.39
C GLY A 207 -8.51 4.48 -7.13
N PRO A 208 -7.49 5.18 -7.68
CA PRO A 208 -7.65 6.53 -8.27
C PRO A 208 -8.73 6.64 -9.35
N LYS A 209 -8.96 5.58 -10.12
CA LYS A 209 -10.00 5.52 -11.17
C LYS A 209 -11.33 4.92 -10.71
N GLY A 210 -11.46 4.57 -9.42
CA GLY A 210 -12.69 4.01 -8.86
C GLY A 210 -12.71 2.47 -8.76
N ASN A 211 -11.62 1.78 -9.11
CA ASN A 211 -11.52 0.34 -8.92
C ASN A 211 -11.64 -0.05 -7.45
N GLN A 212 -12.46 -1.06 -7.16
CA GLN A 212 -12.40 -1.73 -5.88
C GLN A 212 -11.13 -2.57 -5.83
N GLU A 213 -10.33 -2.37 -4.80
CA GLU A 213 -9.10 -3.11 -4.53
C GLU A 213 -9.28 -3.94 -3.26
N TYR A 214 -8.42 -4.94 -3.04
CA TYR A 214 -8.53 -5.88 -1.92
C TYR A 214 -7.17 -6.08 -1.26
N ILE A 215 -7.15 -6.32 0.04
CA ILE A 215 -5.91 -6.67 0.75
C ILE A 215 -5.92 -8.17 1.05
N ALA A 216 -5.17 -8.93 0.28
CA ALA A 216 -4.96 -10.35 0.54
C ALA A 216 -3.92 -10.52 1.65
N VAL A 217 -4.30 -11.22 2.70
CA VAL A 217 -3.49 -11.45 3.90
C VAL A 217 -3.02 -12.89 3.92
N PHE A 218 -1.71 -13.05 4.07
CA PHE A 218 -1.06 -14.35 4.10
C PHE A 218 -0.10 -14.46 5.28
N ARG A 219 0.18 -15.70 5.65
CA ARG A 219 1.30 -16.08 6.51
C ARG A 219 2.23 -16.99 5.73
N LYS A 220 3.54 -16.73 5.74
CA LYS A 220 4.52 -17.64 5.14
C LYS A 220 4.60 -18.92 5.94
N GLY A 221 4.47 -20.06 5.27
CA GLY A 221 4.56 -21.41 5.86
C GLY A 221 5.97 -21.79 6.32
#